data_3c06a16f3444673fac04ec7db0996d24
#
_entry.id   3c06a16f3444673fac04ec7db0996d24
#
_cell.length_a   1.000
_cell.length_b   1.000
_cell.length_c   1.000
_cell.angle_alpha   90.00
_cell.angle_beta   90.00
_cell.angle_gamma   90.00
#
_symmetry.space_group_name_H-M   'P 1'
#
loop_
_entity.id
_entity.type
_entity.pdbx_description
1 polymer ?
#
loop_
_entity_poly.entity_id
_entity_poly.type
_entity_poly.pdbx_seq_one_letter_code
_entity_poly.pdbx_strand_id
1 'polypeptide(L)'
;PSVLRAGMMAGVAAVAVAAGRPTAPLRLLAVSLSLILLVDPLLVRSVGLWLSAGATAGVLAVSPLLYPALAGPRWLRHPLSLTLGAQLGVAIPSLIVFGRLPVVALATNVAAVPVAAVVMTIGVPCAMAGALWPPAAPLWMFIPTIGTRWVRRVAEVGAAAEPSPVIGMALWGVVVAAVIISGVRRRAAGDPDVAA
;
A
#
# COMPACT_ATOMS: atom_id res chain seq x y z
N PRO A 1 7.47 -3.47 -14.94
CA PRO A 1 7.29 -4.64 -14.04
C PRO A 1 6.05 -4.51 -13.15
N SER A 2 5.75 -3.34 -12.54
CA SER A 2 4.60 -3.15 -11.65
C SER A 2 3.23 -3.28 -12.35
N VAL A 3 3.11 -2.72 -13.55
CA VAL A 3 1.89 -2.82 -14.37
C VAL A 3 1.63 -4.27 -14.79
N LEU A 4 2.67 -5.01 -15.15
CA LEU A 4 2.56 -6.42 -15.54
C LEU A 4 2.06 -7.28 -14.37
N ARG A 5 2.54 -7.01 -13.14
CA ARG A 5 2.05 -7.68 -11.93
C ARG A 5 0.58 -7.36 -11.64
N ALA A 6 0.22 -6.07 -11.68
CA ALA A 6 -1.16 -5.66 -11.46
C ALA A 6 -2.11 -6.29 -12.51
N GLY A 7 -1.69 -6.31 -13.78
CA GLY A 7 -2.42 -6.94 -14.87
C GLY A 7 -2.59 -8.45 -14.67
N MET A 8 -1.52 -9.16 -14.28
CA MET A 8 -1.58 -10.60 -13.99
C MET A 8 -2.49 -10.90 -12.80
N MET A 9 -2.39 -10.14 -11.70
CA MET A 9 -3.28 -10.32 -10.55
C MET A 9 -4.74 -10.07 -10.91
N ALA A 10 -5.02 -9.01 -11.68
CA ALA A 10 -6.37 -8.71 -12.15
C ALA A 10 -6.89 -9.80 -13.10
N GLY A 11 -6.06 -10.30 -14.02
CA GLY A 11 -6.40 -11.37 -14.93
C GLY A 11 -6.72 -12.68 -14.21
N VAL A 12 -5.89 -13.11 -13.28
CA VAL A 12 -6.12 -14.31 -12.46
C VAL A 12 -7.40 -14.16 -11.61
N ALA A 13 -7.63 -12.97 -11.03
CA ALA A 13 -8.84 -12.68 -10.29
C ALA A 13 -10.08 -12.75 -11.18
N ALA A 14 -10.04 -12.17 -12.37
CA ALA A 14 -11.14 -12.20 -13.34
C ALA A 14 -11.47 -13.65 -13.78
N VAL A 15 -10.45 -14.46 -14.07
CA VAL A 15 -10.64 -15.88 -14.41
C VAL A 15 -11.23 -16.66 -13.23
N ALA A 16 -10.78 -16.42 -12.00
CA ALA A 16 -11.32 -17.09 -10.82
C ALA A 16 -12.80 -16.74 -10.60
N VAL A 17 -13.18 -15.49 -10.77
CA VAL A 17 -14.57 -15.03 -10.68
C VAL A 17 -15.41 -15.63 -11.80
N ALA A 18 -14.92 -15.60 -13.05
CA ALA A 18 -15.61 -16.18 -14.21
C ALA A 18 -15.82 -17.69 -14.06
N ALA A 19 -14.88 -18.39 -13.39
CA ALA A 19 -14.99 -19.82 -13.09
C ALA A 19 -15.93 -20.13 -11.90
N GLY A 20 -16.59 -19.12 -11.30
CA GLY A 20 -17.47 -19.29 -10.15
C GLY A 20 -16.75 -19.75 -8.87
N ARG A 21 -15.43 -19.59 -8.79
CA ARG A 21 -14.59 -20.01 -7.66
C ARG A 21 -14.00 -18.80 -6.94
N PRO A 22 -14.72 -18.21 -5.98
CA PRO A 22 -14.15 -17.15 -5.15
C PRO A 22 -12.94 -17.71 -4.42
N THR A 23 -11.77 -17.19 -4.72
CA THR A 23 -10.51 -17.61 -4.13
C THR A 23 -10.04 -16.60 -3.10
N ALA A 24 -9.45 -17.08 -1.99
CA ALA A 24 -8.87 -16.22 -0.99
C ALA A 24 -7.82 -15.27 -1.63
N PRO A 25 -7.80 -13.97 -1.29
CA PRO A 25 -6.90 -12.99 -1.90
C PRO A 25 -5.42 -13.37 -1.82
N LEU A 26 -4.99 -14.01 -0.72
CA LEU A 26 -3.62 -14.52 -0.59
C LEU A 26 -3.30 -15.65 -1.58
N ARG A 27 -4.29 -16.50 -1.90
CA ARG A 27 -4.12 -17.54 -2.91
C ARG A 27 -3.99 -16.92 -4.32
N LEU A 28 -4.79 -15.89 -4.61
CA LEU A 28 -4.66 -15.13 -5.86
C LEU A 28 -3.28 -14.50 -5.98
N LEU A 29 -2.75 -13.91 -4.91
CA LEU A 29 -1.40 -13.37 -4.88
C LEU A 29 -0.36 -14.45 -5.18
N ALA A 30 -0.44 -15.60 -4.49
CA ALA A 30 0.49 -16.71 -4.68
C ALA A 30 0.48 -17.24 -6.12
N VAL A 31 -0.70 -17.49 -6.68
CA VAL A 31 -0.85 -17.97 -8.07
C VAL A 31 -0.30 -16.93 -9.06
N SER A 32 -0.61 -15.65 -8.87
CA SER A 32 -0.11 -14.58 -9.75
C SER A 32 1.40 -14.46 -9.71
N LEU A 33 2.01 -14.56 -8.52
CA LEU A 33 3.46 -14.55 -8.36
C LEU A 33 4.10 -15.79 -9.02
N SER A 34 3.51 -16.98 -8.86
CA SER A 34 3.99 -18.20 -9.51
C SER A 34 3.96 -18.08 -11.03
N LEU A 35 2.87 -17.56 -11.60
CA LEU A 35 2.76 -17.33 -13.04
C LEU A 35 3.77 -16.29 -13.55
N ILE A 36 3.98 -15.20 -12.83
CA ILE A 36 4.97 -14.18 -13.20
C ILE A 36 6.38 -14.78 -13.22
N LEU A 37 6.74 -15.59 -12.22
CA LEU A 37 8.06 -16.22 -12.13
C LEU A 37 8.23 -17.37 -13.15
N LEU A 38 7.15 -18.02 -13.60
CA LEU A 38 7.20 -18.97 -14.71
C LEU A 38 7.49 -18.28 -16.05
N VAL A 39 6.91 -17.08 -16.26
CA VAL A 39 7.13 -16.30 -17.49
C VAL A 39 8.52 -15.66 -17.51
N ASP A 40 8.97 -15.14 -16.39
CA ASP A 40 10.30 -14.52 -16.25
C ASP A 40 10.92 -14.86 -14.89
N PRO A 41 11.72 -15.94 -14.83
CA PRO A 41 12.39 -16.36 -13.59
C PRO A 41 13.37 -15.31 -13.05
N LEU A 42 13.91 -14.40 -13.89
CA LEU A 42 14.86 -13.38 -13.45
C LEU A 42 14.21 -12.34 -12.53
N LEU A 43 12.90 -12.23 -12.58
CA LEU A 43 12.15 -11.34 -11.69
C LEU A 43 12.28 -11.72 -10.20
N VAL A 44 12.69 -12.94 -9.87
CA VAL A 44 13.03 -13.32 -8.49
C VAL A 44 14.13 -12.44 -7.89
N ARG A 45 15.00 -11.87 -8.72
CA ARG A 45 16.06 -10.93 -8.31
C ARG A 45 15.59 -9.48 -8.26
N SER A 46 14.37 -9.20 -8.70
CA SER A 46 13.81 -7.84 -8.72
C SER A 46 13.38 -7.39 -7.33
N VAL A 47 14.09 -6.40 -6.78
CA VAL A 47 13.71 -5.73 -5.53
C VAL A 47 12.25 -5.24 -5.60
N GLY A 48 11.83 -4.70 -6.75
CA GLY A 48 10.47 -4.25 -6.97
C GLY A 48 9.43 -5.38 -6.87
N LEU A 49 9.77 -6.62 -7.23
CA LEU A 49 8.87 -7.76 -7.03
C LEU A 49 8.69 -8.05 -5.54
N TRP A 50 9.77 -8.15 -4.79
CA TRP A 50 9.74 -8.43 -3.36
C TRP A 50 9.00 -7.36 -2.56
N LEU A 51 9.27 -6.07 -2.85
CA LEU A 51 8.57 -4.96 -2.19
C LEU A 51 7.07 -4.98 -2.48
N SER A 52 6.68 -5.18 -3.74
CA SER A 52 5.27 -5.19 -4.11
C SER A 52 4.53 -6.43 -3.60
N ALA A 53 5.14 -7.61 -3.69
CA ALA A 53 4.56 -8.84 -3.17
C ALA A 53 4.43 -8.77 -1.65
N GLY A 54 5.48 -8.32 -0.97
CA GLY A 54 5.50 -8.10 0.47
C GLY A 54 4.43 -7.10 0.93
N ALA A 55 4.34 -5.93 0.26
CA ALA A 55 3.30 -4.95 0.57
C ALA A 55 1.89 -5.53 0.43
N THR A 56 1.63 -6.22 -0.69
CA THR A 56 0.31 -6.83 -0.93
C THR A 56 0.00 -7.93 0.08
N ALA A 57 0.96 -8.81 0.36
CA ALA A 57 0.80 -9.84 1.39
C ALA A 57 0.54 -9.23 2.77
N GLY A 58 1.27 -8.17 3.13
CA GLY A 58 1.08 -7.44 4.38
C GLY A 58 -0.30 -6.80 4.50
N VAL A 59 -0.77 -6.16 3.43
CA VAL A 59 -2.15 -5.62 3.39
C VAL A 59 -3.19 -6.72 3.56
N LEU A 60 -3.02 -7.86 2.90
CA LEU A 60 -4.01 -8.93 2.92
C LEU A 60 -4.00 -9.75 4.21
N ALA A 61 -2.83 -9.99 4.81
CA ALA A 61 -2.68 -10.85 5.98
C ALA A 61 -2.58 -10.08 7.30
N VAL A 62 -1.91 -8.93 7.30
CA VAL A 62 -1.56 -8.21 8.52
C VAL A 62 -2.55 -7.08 8.82
N SER A 63 -3.00 -6.35 7.79
CA SER A 63 -3.94 -5.22 7.98
C SER A 63 -5.24 -5.62 8.70
N PRO A 64 -5.91 -6.76 8.38
CA PRO A 64 -7.10 -7.18 9.10
C PRO A 64 -6.86 -7.43 10.59
N LEU A 65 -5.67 -7.91 10.95
CA LEU A 65 -5.28 -8.14 12.34
C LEU A 65 -5.00 -6.83 13.09
N LEU A 66 -4.49 -5.82 12.38
CA LEU A 66 -4.17 -4.52 12.96
C LEU A 66 -5.40 -3.62 13.12
N TYR A 67 -6.36 -3.73 12.21
CA TYR A 67 -7.54 -2.86 12.17
C TYR A 67 -8.30 -2.79 13.51
N PRO A 68 -8.63 -3.90 14.18
CA PRO A 68 -9.30 -3.86 15.49
C PRO A 68 -8.39 -3.33 16.61
N ALA A 69 -7.07 -3.42 16.49
CA ALA A 69 -6.13 -2.93 17.49
C ALA A 69 -5.93 -1.41 17.44
N LEU A 70 -6.25 -0.75 16.31
CA LEU A 70 -6.06 0.68 16.15
C LEU A 70 -7.18 1.49 16.83
N ALA A 71 -6.79 2.58 17.50
CA ALA A 71 -7.71 3.54 18.08
C ALA A 71 -8.07 4.64 17.06
N GLY A 72 -9.26 5.23 17.18
CA GLY A 72 -9.70 6.37 16.38
C GLY A 72 -10.91 6.07 15.48
N PRO A 73 -11.35 7.09 14.72
CA PRO A 73 -12.49 6.95 13.84
C PRO A 73 -12.17 6.04 12.63
N ARG A 74 -13.19 5.43 12.04
CA ARG A 74 -13.06 4.46 10.93
C ARG A 74 -12.29 5.02 9.72
N TRP A 75 -12.49 6.29 9.41
CA TRP A 75 -11.81 6.96 8.28
C TRP A 75 -10.29 7.06 8.46
N LEU A 76 -9.79 7.01 9.70
CA LEU A 76 -8.36 7.02 10.01
C LEU A 76 -7.82 5.60 10.25
N ARG A 77 -8.59 4.74 10.94
CA ARG A 77 -8.20 3.34 11.24
C ARG A 77 -7.93 2.54 9.98
N HIS A 78 -8.78 2.70 8.96
CA HIS A 78 -8.67 1.92 7.72
C HIS A 78 -7.37 2.22 6.95
N PRO A 79 -7.06 3.46 6.57
CA PRO A 79 -5.80 3.76 5.88
C PRO A 79 -4.57 3.47 6.74
N LEU A 80 -4.63 3.66 8.05
CA LEU A 80 -3.52 3.30 8.95
C LEU A 80 -3.27 1.81 8.98
N SER A 81 -4.31 0.97 9.09
CA SER A 81 -4.13 -0.49 9.08
C SER A 81 -3.55 -0.99 7.76
N LEU A 82 -3.99 -0.44 6.63
CA LEU A 82 -3.45 -0.77 5.31
C LEU A 82 -1.97 -0.36 5.19
N THR A 83 -1.64 0.86 5.62
CA THR A 83 -0.26 1.37 5.58
C THR A 83 0.67 0.57 6.48
N LEU A 84 0.25 0.30 7.73
CA LEU A 84 1.02 -0.53 8.66
C LEU A 84 1.18 -1.96 8.14
N GLY A 85 0.11 -2.56 7.62
CA GLY A 85 0.16 -3.88 7.01
C GLY A 85 1.15 -3.94 5.85
N ALA A 86 1.09 -2.98 4.92
CA ALA A 86 2.02 -2.88 3.81
C ALA A 86 3.47 -2.70 4.29
N GLN A 87 3.72 -1.82 5.26
CA GLN A 87 5.05 -1.55 5.80
C GLN A 87 5.65 -2.79 6.48
N LEU A 88 4.86 -3.50 7.28
CA LEU A 88 5.31 -4.75 7.91
C LEU A 88 5.59 -5.83 6.86
N GLY A 89 4.79 -5.90 5.81
CA GLY A 89 5.00 -6.83 4.71
C GLY A 89 6.28 -6.56 3.91
N VAL A 90 6.71 -5.29 3.79
CA VAL A 90 7.97 -4.92 3.13
C VAL A 90 9.14 -4.78 4.09
N ALA A 91 8.95 -4.96 5.38
CA ALA A 91 9.99 -4.70 6.38
C ALA A 91 11.27 -5.48 6.11
N ILE A 92 11.16 -6.79 5.87
CA ILE A 92 12.31 -7.65 5.60
C ILE A 92 13.05 -7.24 4.31
N PRO A 93 12.39 -7.16 3.13
CA PRO A 93 13.08 -6.73 1.92
C PRO A 93 13.60 -5.29 2.00
N SER A 94 12.93 -4.38 2.70
CA SER A 94 13.43 -3.02 2.92
C SER A 94 14.70 -2.99 3.76
N LEU A 95 14.78 -3.77 4.83
CA LEU A 95 15.98 -3.85 5.65
C LEU A 95 17.16 -4.47 4.89
N ILE A 96 16.90 -5.53 4.10
CA ILE A 96 17.94 -6.19 3.32
C ILE A 96 18.52 -5.26 2.23
N VAL A 97 17.65 -4.52 1.54
CA VAL A 97 18.04 -3.73 0.36
C VAL A 97 18.48 -2.32 0.74
N PHE A 98 17.77 -1.67 1.64
CA PHE A 98 17.98 -0.25 1.97
C PHE A 98 18.59 -0.02 3.35
N GLY A 99 18.69 -1.05 4.19
CA GLY A 99 19.20 -0.95 5.57
C GLY A 99 18.35 -0.10 6.51
N ARG A 100 17.11 0.24 6.11
CA ARG A 100 16.23 1.14 6.88
C ARG A 100 14.75 0.83 6.68
N LEU A 101 13.95 1.20 7.68
CA LEU A 101 12.49 1.19 7.64
C LEU A 101 12.00 2.64 7.72
N PRO A 102 11.37 3.19 6.68
CA PRO A 102 10.88 4.57 6.70
C PRO A 102 9.69 4.70 7.66
N VAL A 103 9.83 5.51 8.71
CA VAL A 103 8.77 5.74 9.71
C VAL A 103 7.85 6.87 9.27
N VAL A 104 8.41 7.92 8.68
CA VAL A 104 7.65 9.08 8.19
C VAL A 104 6.67 8.67 7.09
N ALA A 105 6.94 7.54 6.41
CA ALA A 105 6.03 6.96 5.41
C ALA A 105 4.61 6.70 5.94
N LEU A 106 4.42 6.45 7.24
CA LEU A 106 3.08 6.31 7.84
C LEU A 106 2.28 7.62 7.72
N ALA A 107 2.87 8.74 8.10
CA ALA A 107 2.22 10.04 8.03
C ALA A 107 2.06 10.52 6.58
N THR A 108 3.10 10.36 5.76
CA THR A 108 3.05 10.78 4.35
C THR A 108 2.05 9.97 3.55
N ASN A 109 1.87 8.67 3.81
CA ASN A 109 0.86 7.86 3.15
C ASN A 109 -0.57 8.30 3.53
N VAL A 110 -0.82 8.63 4.79
CA VAL A 110 -2.14 9.16 5.20
C VAL A 110 -2.48 10.44 4.44
N ALA A 111 -1.48 11.31 4.21
CA ALA A 111 -1.67 12.57 3.49
C ALA A 111 -1.70 12.40 1.95
N ALA A 112 -0.93 11.47 1.40
CA ALA A 112 -0.75 11.28 -0.04
C ALA A 112 -1.78 10.32 -0.67
N VAL A 113 -2.11 9.21 0.01
CA VAL A 113 -2.93 8.13 -0.57
C VAL A 113 -4.32 8.58 -1.01
N PRO A 114 -5.08 9.38 -0.24
CA PRO A 114 -6.39 9.85 -0.68
C PRO A 114 -6.33 10.65 -1.98
N VAL A 115 -5.33 11.55 -2.09
CA VAL A 115 -5.12 12.38 -3.28
C VAL A 115 -4.62 11.53 -4.44
N ALA A 116 -3.70 10.60 -4.19
CA ALA A 116 -3.20 9.68 -5.21
C ALA A 116 -4.33 8.80 -5.78
N ALA A 117 -5.26 8.33 -4.95
CA ALA A 117 -6.42 7.57 -5.40
C ALA A 117 -7.30 8.38 -6.38
N VAL A 118 -7.59 9.63 -6.04
CA VAL A 118 -8.33 10.55 -6.95
C VAL A 118 -7.55 10.75 -8.25
N VAL A 119 -6.25 11.04 -8.18
CA VAL A 119 -5.40 11.24 -9.37
C VAL A 119 -5.36 10.00 -10.24
N MET A 120 -5.28 8.80 -9.68
CA MET A 120 -5.29 7.55 -10.45
C MET A 120 -6.65 7.30 -11.11
N THR A 121 -7.75 7.60 -10.43
CA THR A 121 -9.10 7.37 -10.95
C THR A 121 -9.45 8.30 -12.11
N ILE A 122 -9.12 9.59 -11.97
CA ILE A 122 -9.48 10.59 -13.00
C ILE A 122 -8.35 10.88 -13.99
N GLY A 123 -7.08 10.61 -13.59
CA GLY A 123 -5.91 10.96 -14.41
C GLY A 123 -5.87 10.22 -15.73
N VAL A 124 -6.22 8.93 -15.76
CA VAL A 124 -6.25 8.15 -17.00
C VAL A 124 -7.34 8.64 -17.94
N PRO A 125 -8.62 8.82 -17.53
CA PRO A 125 -9.62 9.45 -18.38
C PRO A 125 -9.24 10.84 -18.88
N CYS A 126 -8.68 11.69 -18.01
CA CYS A 126 -8.21 13.02 -18.39
C CYS A 126 -7.06 12.98 -19.42
N ALA A 127 -6.13 12.05 -19.27
CA ALA A 127 -5.04 11.87 -20.23
C ALA A 127 -5.57 11.39 -21.59
N MET A 128 -6.55 10.49 -21.61
CA MET A 128 -7.20 10.04 -22.84
C MET A 128 -7.96 11.19 -23.51
N ALA A 129 -8.73 11.97 -22.75
CA ALA A 129 -9.44 13.14 -23.28
C ALA A 129 -8.47 14.19 -23.86
N GLY A 130 -7.35 14.45 -23.16
CA GLY A 130 -6.30 15.34 -23.64
C GLY A 130 -5.57 14.85 -24.89
N ALA A 131 -5.42 13.53 -25.04
CA ALA A 131 -4.85 12.93 -26.25
C ALA A 131 -5.81 13.03 -27.46
N LEU A 132 -7.14 12.89 -27.23
CA LEU A 132 -8.16 13.04 -28.25
C LEU A 132 -8.35 14.50 -28.68
N TRP A 133 -8.16 15.46 -27.77
CA TRP A 133 -8.28 16.88 -28.04
C TRP A 133 -7.10 17.68 -27.45
N PRO A 134 -5.94 17.70 -28.13
CA PRO A 134 -4.71 18.32 -27.63
C PRO A 134 -4.84 19.80 -27.24
N PRO A 135 -5.60 20.66 -27.94
CA PRO A 135 -5.75 22.06 -27.52
C PRO A 135 -6.37 22.24 -26.14
N ALA A 136 -7.23 21.31 -25.71
CA ALA A 136 -7.86 21.33 -24.39
C ALA A 136 -7.11 20.49 -23.33
N ALA A 137 -6.00 19.85 -23.68
CA ALA A 137 -5.22 19.01 -22.78
C ALA A 137 -4.83 19.70 -21.46
N PRO A 138 -4.42 20.98 -21.40
CA PRO A 138 -4.13 21.68 -20.15
C PRO A 138 -5.34 21.74 -19.21
N LEU A 139 -6.55 21.86 -19.73
CA LEU A 139 -7.78 21.88 -18.94
C LEU A 139 -8.05 20.50 -18.31
N TRP A 140 -7.98 19.44 -19.12
CA TRP A 140 -8.18 18.07 -18.62
C TRP A 140 -7.14 17.64 -17.60
N MET A 141 -5.88 18.05 -17.80
CA MET A 141 -4.77 17.68 -16.93
C MET A 141 -4.61 18.59 -15.70
N PHE A 142 -5.43 19.62 -15.53
CA PHE A 142 -5.33 20.57 -14.42
C PHE A 142 -5.44 19.88 -13.05
N ILE A 143 -6.53 19.14 -12.82
CA ILE A 143 -6.77 18.45 -11.54
C ILE A 143 -5.71 17.34 -11.27
N PRO A 144 -5.44 16.41 -12.22
CA PRO A 144 -4.36 15.44 -12.05
C PRO A 144 -3.00 16.08 -11.75
N THR A 145 -2.69 17.21 -12.40
CA THR A 145 -1.41 17.92 -12.18
C THR A 145 -1.31 18.49 -10.76
N ILE A 146 -2.38 19.09 -10.24
CA ILE A 146 -2.39 19.58 -8.84
C ILE A 146 -2.21 18.42 -7.88
N GLY A 147 -2.93 17.33 -8.08
CA GLY A 147 -2.84 16.15 -7.22
C GLY A 147 -1.45 15.51 -7.25
N THR A 148 -0.81 15.38 -8.41
CA THR A 148 0.56 14.86 -8.52
C THR A 148 1.59 15.79 -7.85
N ARG A 149 1.41 17.12 -7.96
CA ARG A 149 2.24 18.10 -7.25
C ARG A 149 2.10 17.97 -5.73
N TRP A 150 0.89 17.77 -5.23
CA TRP A 150 0.64 17.51 -3.82
C TRP A 150 1.38 16.27 -3.34
N VAL A 151 1.18 15.12 -4.01
CA VAL A 151 1.83 13.85 -3.65
C VAL A 151 3.36 14.01 -3.66
N ARG A 152 3.91 14.69 -4.67
CA ARG A 152 5.35 14.98 -4.74
C ARG A 152 5.82 15.83 -3.55
N ARG A 153 5.10 16.91 -3.21
CA ARG A 153 5.43 17.75 -2.04
C ARG A 153 5.44 16.96 -0.74
N VAL A 154 4.41 16.14 -0.52
CA VAL A 154 4.31 15.27 0.66
C VAL A 154 5.50 14.31 0.71
N ALA A 155 5.89 13.73 -0.43
CA ALA A 155 7.04 12.83 -0.50
C ALA A 155 8.37 13.56 -0.24
N GLU A 156 8.57 14.75 -0.79
CA GLU A 156 9.76 15.59 -0.57
C GLU A 156 9.91 15.97 0.92
N VAL A 157 8.83 16.44 1.54
CA VAL A 157 8.81 16.78 2.97
C VAL A 157 9.06 15.53 3.83
N GLY A 158 8.43 14.41 3.49
CA GLY A 158 8.64 13.16 4.19
C GLY A 158 10.09 12.67 4.11
N ALA A 159 10.68 12.74 2.93
CA ALA A 159 12.08 12.34 2.73
C ALA A 159 13.05 13.25 3.52
N ALA A 160 12.77 14.55 3.59
CA ALA A 160 13.57 15.50 4.37
C ALA A 160 13.41 15.31 5.89
N ALA A 161 12.26 14.84 6.34
CA ALA A 161 11.94 14.58 7.75
C ALA A 161 12.33 13.18 8.22
N GLU A 162 12.81 12.31 7.34
CA GLU A 162 13.14 10.92 7.70
C GLU A 162 14.35 10.90 8.66
N PRO A 163 14.19 10.31 9.86
CA PRO A 163 15.26 10.25 10.85
C PRO A 163 16.37 9.26 10.45
N SER A 164 17.49 9.31 11.18
CA SER A 164 18.56 8.32 11.00
C SER A 164 18.02 6.88 11.17
N PRO A 165 18.65 5.87 10.53
CA PRO A 165 18.16 4.48 10.58
C PRO A 165 17.96 3.93 12.00
N VAL A 166 18.82 4.32 12.94
CA VAL A 166 18.73 3.89 14.36
C VAL A 166 17.48 4.47 15.03
N ILE A 167 17.24 5.77 14.84
CA ILE A 167 16.06 6.45 15.39
C ILE A 167 14.79 5.89 14.71
N GLY A 168 14.83 5.67 13.39
CA GLY A 168 13.74 5.05 12.65
C GLY A 168 13.35 3.68 13.20
N MET A 169 14.31 2.80 13.47
CA MET A 169 14.05 1.49 14.08
C MET A 169 13.46 1.61 15.49
N ALA A 170 13.98 2.54 16.32
CA ALA A 170 13.43 2.78 17.65
C ALA A 170 11.97 3.27 17.59
N LEU A 171 11.67 4.20 16.68
CA LEU A 171 10.30 4.69 16.45
C LEU A 171 9.38 3.58 15.95
N TRP A 172 9.85 2.68 15.08
CA TRP A 172 9.08 1.50 14.69
C TRP A 172 8.78 0.60 15.89
N GLY A 173 9.73 0.39 16.78
CA GLY A 173 9.51 -0.31 18.05
C GLY A 173 8.38 0.33 18.88
N VAL A 174 8.36 1.65 18.97
CA VAL A 174 7.30 2.41 19.67
C VAL A 174 5.94 2.24 18.97
N VAL A 175 5.89 2.32 17.64
CA VAL A 175 4.65 2.13 16.86
C VAL A 175 4.08 0.72 17.09
N VAL A 176 4.91 -0.30 16.98
CA VAL A 176 4.49 -1.70 17.21
C VAL A 176 4.02 -1.90 18.65
N ALA A 177 4.76 -1.39 19.64
CA ALA A 177 4.36 -1.45 21.04
C ALA A 177 3.01 -0.75 21.29
N ALA A 178 2.81 0.44 20.72
CA ALA A 178 1.56 1.18 20.83
C ALA A 178 0.36 0.41 20.24
N VAL A 179 0.55 -0.24 19.09
CA VAL A 179 -0.48 -1.08 18.47
C VAL A 179 -0.82 -2.29 19.34
N ILE A 180 0.20 -2.98 19.85
CA ILE A 180 0.00 -4.14 20.75
C ILE A 180 -0.73 -3.72 22.02
N ILE A 181 -0.29 -2.64 22.68
CA ILE A 181 -0.90 -2.14 23.91
C ILE A 181 -2.35 -1.72 23.65
N SER A 182 -2.62 -1.02 22.55
CA SER A 182 -4.00 -0.62 22.22
C SER A 182 -4.89 -1.83 21.96
N GLY A 183 -4.38 -2.84 21.26
CA GLY A 183 -5.12 -4.09 21.02
C GLY A 183 -5.42 -4.86 22.30
N VAL A 184 -4.45 -4.98 23.22
CA VAL A 184 -4.65 -5.62 24.53
C VAL A 184 -5.69 -4.86 25.37
N ARG A 185 -5.58 -3.53 25.44
CA ARG A 185 -6.55 -2.69 26.19
C ARG A 185 -7.96 -2.81 25.66
N ARG A 186 -8.16 -2.84 24.35
CA ARG A 186 -9.49 -2.98 23.73
C ARG A 186 -10.10 -4.36 23.98
N ARG A 187 -9.28 -5.43 23.89
CA ARG A 187 -9.75 -6.78 24.30
C ARG A 187 -10.17 -6.82 25.75
N ALA A 188 -9.39 -6.21 26.64
CA ALA A 188 -9.71 -6.13 28.08
C ALA A 188 -10.96 -5.28 28.34
N ALA A 189 -11.25 -4.27 27.51
CA ALA A 189 -12.46 -3.44 27.59
C ALA A 189 -13.70 -4.08 26.96
N GLY A 190 -13.59 -5.27 26.37
CA GLY A 190 -14.74 -5.96 25.73
C GLY A 190 -15.24 -5.26 24.46
N ASP A 191 -14.37 -4.55 23.72
CA ASP A 191 -14.75 -3.84 22.51
C ASP A 191 -15.25 -4.84 21.45
N PRO A 192 -16.51 -4.76 20.98
CA PRO A 192 -17.08 -5.72 20.04
C PRO A 192 -16.36 -5.74 18.69
N ASP A 193 -15.69 -4.64 18.29
CA ASP A 193 -14.89 -4.55 17.07
C ASP A 193 -13.61 -5.42 17.09
N VAL A 194 -13.24 -5.98 18.24
CA VAL A 194 -12.04 -6.80 18.44
C VAL A 194 -12.38 -8.29 18.59
N ALA A 195 -13.65 -8.61 18.87
CA ALA A 195 -14.12 -9.97 19.11
C ALA A 195 -14.57 -10.71 17.83
N ALA A 196 -14.69 -10.02 16.70
CA ALA A 196 -15.03 -10.54 15.38
C ALA A 196 -13.80 -10.71 14.50
#